data_def3b077707682b3caab360c5985e65f
#
_entry.id   def3b077707682b3caab360c5985e65f
#
_cell.length_a   1.000
_cell.length_b   1.000
_cell.length_c   1.000
_cell.angle_alpha   90.00
_cell.angle_beta   90.00
_cell.angle_gamma   90.00
#
_symmetry.space_group_name_H-M   'P 1'
#
loop_
_entity.id
_entity.type
_entity.pdbx_description
1 polymer ?
#
loop_
_entity_poly.entity_id
_entity_poly.type
_entity_poly.pdbx_seq_one_letter_code
_entity_poly.pdbx_strand_id
1 'polypeptide(L)'
;MWQKEEDKGEISIVKILDQNVVILMDPADVMNEEKVLGKNRTKEKQYAFDYAFDEDTPQQEVFKNTTKFLCEGVLNGYNSTVFAYGQTGAGKTYTMLGNEQNPGIMFNTMKEVFKQMKTHQVDRKYTIRVSFLEIYNENIKDLIMVSNEVLDLREDPIKGVCVAGLSEIEVHTPDEIFELLIYGNRNRTQEATEANQTSSRSHAVLQIICEYKEKDAGIKSEIKIGKLSLIDLAGSERAAKTGNRGLRMIEGANINKSLLALGNCINMLHENNIKNQSNYIPFRDSKLTRLLKDSLGGNCRTVMIANIAPSSSNYEDTHNTLKYANRAKNIKTNVQRNVLNVEHHIS
;
A
#
# COMPACT_ATOMS: atom_id res chain seq x y z
N MET A 1 1.24 11.24 -19.30
CA MET A 1 1.61 12.60 -18.77
C MET A 1 0.34 13.45 -18.74
N TRP A 2 0.15 14.28 -17.70
CA TRP A 2 -1.06 15.11 -17.64
C TRP A 2 -0.98 16.21 -18.72
N GLN A 3 -2.09 16.50 -19.40
CA GLN A 3 -2.17 17.53 -20.45
C GLN A 3 -1.63 18.91 -19.97
N LYS A 4 -1.81 19.23 -18.66
CA LYS A 4 -1.22 20.43 -18.02
C LYS A 4 0.32 20.43 -17.91
N GLU A 5 0.96 19.28 -17.97
CA GLU A 5 2.44 19.15 -17.95
C GLU A 5 2.96 19.30 -19.37
N GLU A 6 2.27 18.76 -20.38
CA GLU A 6 2.57 18.96 -21.80
C GLU A 6 2.46 20.43 -22.19
N ASP A 7 1.41 21.13 -21.72
CA ASP A 7 1.20 22.57 -21.94
C ASP A 7 2.35 23.43 -21.34
N LYS A 8 3.10 22.90 -20.36
CA LYS A 8 4.29 23.56 -19.79
C LYS A 8 5.60 23.22 -20.50
N GLY A 9 5.55 22.42 -21.57
CA GLY A 9 6.72 21.98 -22.31
C GLY A 9 7.56 20.92 -21.55
N GLU A 10 6.96 20.19 -20.62
CA GLU A 10 7.62 19.11 -19.94
C GLU A 10 7.76 17.87 -20.83
N ILE A 11 8.85 17.13 -20.66
CA ILE A 11 9.20 15.98 -21.49
C ILE A 11 8.97 14.71 -20.69
N SER A 12 8.45 13.66 -21.35
CA SER A 12 8.38 12.34 -20.73
C SER A 12 9.77 11.71 -20.64
N ILE A 13 10.16 11.35 -19.43
CA ILE A 13 11.45 10.73 -19.10
C ILE A 13 11.34 9.23 -18.77
N VAL A 14 10.15 8.66 -18.87
CA VAL A 14 9.90 7.26 -18.57
C VAL A 14 9.41 6.54 -19.82
N LYS A 15 9.98 5.37 -20.08
CA LYS A 15 9.50 4.43 -21.11
C LYS A 15 9.32 3.06 -20.50
N ILE A 16 8.27 2.38 -20.91
CA ILE A 16 8.06 0.95 -20.61
C ILE A 16 8.48 0.19 -21.86
N LEU A 17 9.48 -0.69 -21.72
CA LEU A 17 10.00 -1.46 -22.84
C LEU A 17 9.17 -2.72 -23.07
N ASP A 18 8.89 -3.44 -21.98
CA ASP A 18 8.10 -4.66 -21.93
C ASP A 18 7.19 -4.62 -20.72
N GLN A 19 6.36 -5.64 -20.52
CA GLN A 19 5.44 -5.72 -19.38
C GLN A 19 6.11 -5.67 -18.00
N ASN A 20 7.44 -5.67 -17.93
CA ASN A 20 8.19 -5.72 -16.68
C ASN A 20 9.44 -4.82 -16.63
N VAL A 21 9.76 -4.08 -17.69
CA VAL A 21 10.96 -3.23 -17.74
C VAL A 21 10.59 -1.76 -17.89
N VAL A 22 11.06 -0.96 -16.92
CA VAL A 22 10.91 0.50 -16.91
C VAL A 22 12.27 1.15 -17.16
N ILE A 23 12.33 2.05 -18.14
CA ILE A 23 13.49 2.85 -18.46
C ILE A 23 13.27 4.27 -17.96
N LEU A 24 14.21 4.78 -17.18
CA LEU A 24 14.27 6.17 -16.74
C LEU A 24 15.42 6.88 -17.47
N MET A 25 15.09 7.93 -18.21
CA MET A 25 16.02 8.76 -18.98
C MET A 25 16.43 10.00 -18.17
N ASP A 26 17.69 10.44 -18.33
CA ASP A 26 18.12 11.71 -17.74
C ASP A 26 17.52 12.87 -18.56
N PRO A 27 16.82 13.85 -17.93
CA PRO A 27 16.26 14.99 -18.65
C PRO A 27 17.28 15.77 -19.49
N ALA A 28 18.52 15.87 -19.02
CA ALA A 28 19.59 16.56 -19.74
C ALA A 28 19.98 15.84 -21.03
N ASP A 29 19.90 14.52 -21.07
CA ASP A 29 20.22 13.74 -22.27
C ASP A 29 19.07 13.81 -23.29
N VAL A 30 17.79 13.81 -22.82
CA VAL A 30 16.61 13.94 -23.69
C VAL A 30 16.57 15.31 -24.39
N MET A 31 16.94 16.39 -23.69
CA MET A 31 16.99 17.75 -24.27
C MET A 31 18.14 17.98 -25.24
N ASN A 32 19.16 17.12 -25.24
CA ASN A 32 20.37 17.28 -26.05
C ASN A 32 20.46 16.28 -27.23
N GLU A 33 19.37 15.63 -27.62
CA GLU A 33 19.35 14.66 -28.74
C GLU A 33 19.95 15.22 -30.05
N GLU A 34 19.90 16.54 -30.28
CA GLU A 34 20.54 17.19 -31.47
C GLU A 34 22.08 17.31 -31.40
N LYS A 35 22.70 17.12 -30.20
CA LYS A 35 24.15 17.31 -30.03
C LYS A 35 24.99 16.03 -29.91
N VAL A 36 24.38 14.86 -29.89
CA VAL A 36 25.05 13.60 -29.55
C VAL A 36 25.22 12.69 -30.77
N LEU A 37 25.66 13.23 -31.91
CA LEU A 37 26.16 12.43 -33.05
C LEU A 37 27.55 11.79 -32.79
N GLY A 38 28.08 11.82 -31.57
CA GLY A 38 29.44 11.35 -31.30
C GLY A 38 29.70 10.60 -29.98
N LYS A 39 28.75 10.49 -29.06
CA LYS A 39 28.94 9.73 -27.80
C LYS A 39 27.74 8.83 -27.48
N ASN A 40 27.83 7.58 -27.93
CA ASN A 40 26.91 6.49 -27.65
C ASN A 40 26.89 6.08 -26.14
N ARG A 41 26.45 6.92 -25.24
CA ARG A 41 26.08 6.53 -23.87
C ARG A 41 24.96 7.43 -23.37
N THR A 42 23.73 7.12 -23.76
CA THR A 42 22.55 7.56 -23.01
C THR A 42 22.67 7.02 -21.59
N LYS A 43 22.59 7.90 -20.59
CA LYS A 43 22.60 7.50 -19.17
C LYS A 43 21.23 6.97 -18.74
N GLU A 44 20.71 6.03 -19.52
CA GLU A 44 19.45 5.37 -19.22
C GLU A 44 19.62 4.43 -18.03
N LYS A 45 18.64 4.48 -17.10
CA LYS A 45 18.58 3.56 -15.98
C LYS A 45 17.43 2.60 -16.20
N GLN A 46 17.74 1.32 -16.27
CA GLN A 46 16.77 0.26 -16.48
C GLN A 46 16.42 -0.41 -15.15
N TYR A 47 15.14 -0.64 -14.93
CA TYR A 47 14.60 -1.34 -13.77
C TYR A 47 13.66 -2.46 -14.24
N ALA A 48 13.89 -3.67 -13.76
CA ALA A 48 13.00 -4.80 -14.01
C ALA A 48 12.15 -5.08 -12.77
N PHE A 49 10.84 -5.23 -12.94
CA PHE A 49 9.86 -5.54 -11.91
C PHE A 49 9.05 -6.78 -12.29
N ASP A 50 8.18 -7.26 -11.40
CA ASP A 50 7.27 -8.36 -11.73
C ASP A 50 6.27 -7.95 -12.81
N TYR A 51 5.83 -6.67 -12.77
CA TYR A 51 4.95 -6.07 -13.78
C TYR A 51 5.17 -4.55 -13.88
N ALA A 52 4.98 -3.99 -15.08
CA ALA A 52 4.99 -2.54 -15.33
C ALA A 52 3.72 -2.16 -16.11
N PHE A 53 3.07 -1.10 -15.68
CA PHE A 53 1.83 -0.59 -16.27
C PHE A 53 2.09 0.78 -16.87
N ASP A 54 1.57 1.02 -18.06
CA ASP A 54 1.53 2.33 -18.68
C ASP A 54 0.35 3.18 -18.17
N GLU A 55 0.26 4.41 -18.67
CA GLU A 55 -0.76 5.37 -18.25
C GLU A 55 -2.18 4.99 -18.71
N ASP A 56 -2.30 4.21 -19.79
CA ASP A 56 -3.57 3.78 -20.37
C ASP A 56 -4.08 2.45 -19.81
N THR A 57 -3.28 1.79 -18.97
CA THR A 57 -3.65 0.48 -18.40
C THR A 57 -4.91 0.60 -17.54
N PRO A 58 -5.97 -0.15 -17.83
CA PRO A 58 -7.21 -0.13 -17.08
C PRO A 58 -7.03 -0.61 -15.63
N GLN A 59 -7.79 -0.05 -14.67
CA GLN A 59 -7.79 -0.46 -13.25
C GLN A 59 -8.00 -1.96 -13.05
N GLN A 60 -8.84 -2.60 -13.88
CA GLN A 60 -9.10 -4.03 -13.83
C GLN A 60 -7.85 -4.87 -14.15
N GLU A 61 -7.02 -4.40 -15.06
CA GLU A 61 -5.78 -5.09 -15.41
C GLU A 61 -4.73 -4.92 -14.32
N VAL A 62 -4.61 -3.71 -13.76
CA VAL A 62 -3.77 -3.47 -12.59
C VAL A 62 -4.18 -4.38 -11.43
N PHE A 63 -5.46 -4.44 -11.10
CA PHE A 63 -5.99 -5.35 -10.07
C PHE A 63 -5.68 -6.81 -10.36
N LYS A 64 -5.91 -7.28 -11.60
CA LYS A 64 -5.68 -8.66 -12.01
C LYS A 64 -4.24 -9.11 -11.78
N ASN A 65 -3.27 -8.25 -12.11
CA ASN A 65 -1.85 -8.58 -12.07
C ASN A 65 -1.16 -8.26 -10.73
N THR A 66 -1.83 -7.52 -9.82
CA THR A 66 -1.23 -7.12 -8.53
C THR A 66 -1.90 -7.76 -7.32
N THR A 67 -3.23 -7.85 -7.29
CA THR A 67 -3.96 -8.11 -6.03
C THR A 67 -4.87 -9.34 -6.10
N LYS A 68 -5.42 -9.66 -7.29
CA LYS A 68 -6.42 -10.72 -7.43
C LYS A 68 -5.96 -12.06 -6.87
N PHE A 69 -4.70 -12.44 -7.09
CA PHE A 69 -4.13 -13.72 -6.62
C PHE A 69 -3.99 -13.79 -5.08
N LEU A 70 -4.02 -12.65 -4.39
CA LEU A 70 -3.96 -12.60 -2.93
C LEU A 70 -5.31 -12.95 -2.27
N CYS A 71 -6.43 -12.71 -2.97
CA CYS A 71 -7.78 -12.91 -2.42
C CYS A 71 -8.02 -14.35 -1.95
N GLU A 72 -7.64 -15.32 -2.76
CA GLU A 72 -7.75 -16.74 -2.40
C GLU A 72 -6.89 -17.08 -1.17
N GLY A 73 -5.67 -16.53 -1.11
CA GLY A 73 -4.79 -16.72 0.04
C GLY A 73 -5.43 -16.23 1.34
N VAL A 74 -6.03 -15.05 1.33
CA VAL A 74 -6.70 -14.46 2.50
C VAL A 74 -7.89 -15.31 2.94
N LEU A 75 -8.72 -15.79 2.01
CA LEU A 75 -9.83 -16.72 2.29
C LEU A 75 -9.34 -18.07 2.86
N ASN A 76 -8.08 -18.42 2.64
CA ASN A 76 -7.46 -19.64 3.17
C ASN A 76 -6.61 -19.41 4.43
N GLY A 77 -6.68 -18.22 5.05
CA GLY A 77 -6.02 -17.92 6.32
C GLY A 77 -4.59 -17.38 6.20
N TYR A 78 -4.19 -16.88 5.03
CA TYR A 78 -2.89 -16.21 4.84
C TYR A 78 -3.03 -14.70 4.93
N ASN A 79 -2.01 -14.02 5.48
CA ASN A 79 -1.97 -12.57 5.48
C ASN A 79 -1.42 -12.04 4.15
N SER A 80 -2.00 -10.92 3.72
CA SER A 80 -1.56 -10.22 2.51
C SER A 80 -1.61 -8.71 2.71
N THR A 81 -0.71 -7.99 2.03
CA THR A 81 -0.66 -6.53 2.06
C THR A 81 -0.38 -6.00 0.67
N VAL A 82 -1.11 -4.95 0.28
CA VAL A 82 -0.85 -4.17 -0.93
C VAL A 82 -0.71 -2.72 -0.53
N PHE A 83 0.37 -2.06 -0.92
CA PHE A 83 0.53 -0.64 -0.67
C PHE A 83 1.01 0.13 -1.91
N ALA A 84 0.44 1.32 -2.13
CA ALA A 84 0.85 2.24 -3.17
C ALA A 84 1.88 3.23 -2.62
N TYR A 85 3.02 3.37 -3.31
CA TYR A 85 4.15 4.24 -2.92
C TYR A 85 4.58 5.13 -4.09
N GLY A 86 4.88 6.38 -3.82
CA GLY A 86 5.35 7.36 -4.80
C GLY A 86 5.03 8.79 -4.39
N GLN A 87 5.44 9.76 -5.19
CA GLN A 87 5.20 11.17 -4.91
C GLN A 87 3.73 11.57 -4.99
N THR A 88 3.38 12.72 -4.44
CA THR A 88 2.05 13.34 -4.63
C THR A 88 1.80 13.57 -6.12
N GLY A 89 0.57 13.28 -6.58
CA GLY A 89 0.20 13.40 -7.99
C GLY A 89 0.56 12.20 -8.88
N ALA A 90 1.35 11.22 -8.40
CA ALA A 90 1.72 10.03 -9.18
C ALA A 90 0.59 8.96 -9.29
N GLY A 91 -0.61 9.22 -8.79
CA GLY A 91 -1.76 8.32 -8.98
C GLY A 91 -1.99 7.26 -7.89
N LYS A 92 -1.33 7.32 -6.71
CA LYS A 92 -1.51 6.34 -5.62
C LYS A 92 -2.97 6.15 -5.22
N THR A 93 -3.64 7.24 -4.86
CA THR A 93 -5.05 7.22 -4.45
C THR A 93 -5.96 6.77 -5.60
N TYR A 94 -5.67 7.15 -6.84
CA TYR A 94 -6.40 6.68 -8.01
C TYR A 94 -6.23 5.15 -8.19
N THR A 95 -5.03 4.62 -8.03
CA THR A 95 -4.77 3.18 -8.11
C THR A 95 -5.49 2.43 -6.98
N MET A 96 -5.47 2.94 -5.74
CA MET A 96 -6.04 2.25 -4.59
C MET A 96 -7.56 2.40 -4.49
N LEU A 97 -8.09 3.61 -4.60
CA LEU A 97 -9.52 3.90 -4.47
C LEU A 97 -10.22 3.99 -5.83
N GLY A 98 -9.60 4.66 -6.81
CA GLY A 98 -10.22 4.96 -8.10
C GLY A 98 -11.29 6.04 -8.00
N ASN A 99 -12.27 5.94 -8.89
CA ASN A 99 -13.49 6.74 -8.90
C ASN A 99 -14.70 5.85 -9.21
N GLU A 100 -15.90 6.43 -9.25
CA GLU A 100 -17.16 5.68 -9.49
C GLU A 100 -17.16 4.94 -10.83
N GLN A 101 -16.58 5.55 -11.88
CA GLN A 101 -16.53 4.95 -13.22
C GLN A 101 -15.40 3.91 -13.33
N ASN A 102 -14.27 4.14 -12.68
CA ASN A 102 -13.09 3.29 -12.69
C ASN A 102 -12.65 2.96 -11.26
N PRO A 103 -13.32 1.99 -10.59
CA PRO A 103 -12.99 1.61 -9.22
C PRO A 103 -11.58 1.05 -9.10
N GLY A 104 -10.85 1.48 -8.07
CA GLY A 104 -9.49 1.05 -7.80
C GLY A 104 -9.39 -0.33 -7.15
N ILE A 105 -8.19 -0.65 -6.71
CA ILE A 105 -7.83 -1.96 -6.14
C ILE A 105 -8.69 -2.31 -4.93
N MET A 106 -8.95 -1.35 -4.02
CA MET A 106 -9.70 -1.64 -2.79
C MET A 106 -11.07 -2.21 -3.08
N PHE A 107 -11.83 -1.58 -3.97
CA PHE A 107 -13.17 -2.04 -4.35
C PHE A 107 -13.14 -3.36 -5.15
N ASN A 108 -12.25 -3.46 -6.14
CA ASN A 108 -12.12 -4.66 -6.96
C ASN A 108 -11.72 -5.89 -6.13
N THR A 109 -10.87 -5.69 -5.12
CA THR A 109 -10.48 -6.73 -4.17
C THR A 109 -11.68 -7.23 -3.38
N MET A 110 -12.52 -6.34 -2.88
CA MET A 110 -13.70 -6.73 -2.12
C MET A 110 -14.69 -7.54 -2.96
N LYS A 111 -14.94 -7.06 -4.17
CA LYS A 111 -15.77 -7.79 -5.14
C LYS A 111 -15.27 -9.22 -5.37
N GLU A 112 -13.96 -9.38 -5.56
CA GLU A 112 -13.34 -10.68 -5.80
C GLU A 112 -13.38 -11.59 -4.56
N VAL A 113 -13.10 -11.05 -3.35
CA VAL A 113 -13.19 -11.79 -2.09
C VAL A 113 -14.59 -12.36 -1.89
N PHE A 114 -15.63 -11.54 -2.02
CA PHE A 114 -17.02 -12.01 -1.89
C PHE A 114 -17.44 -13.00 -2.99
N LYS A 115 -16.94 -12.79 -4.21
CA LYS A 115 -17.18 -13.72 -5.32
C LYS A 115 -16.57 -15.08 -5.03
N GLN A 116 -15.30 -15.14 -4.60
CA GLN A 116 -14.62 -16.39 -4.27
C GLN A 116 -15.22 -17.03 -3.01
N MET A 117 -15.60 -16.24 -2.00
CA MET A 117 -16.28 -16.74 -0.81
C MET A 117 -17.55 -17.52 -1.16
N LYS A 118 -18.37 -17.01 -2.10
CA LYS A 118 -19.59 -17.70 -2.55
C LYS A 118 -19.32 -19.10 -3.12
N THR A 119 -18.18 -19.32 -3.75
CA THR A 119 -17.81 -20.65 -4.30
C THR A 119 -17.46 -21.66 -3.21
N HIS A 120 -17.02 -21.20 -2.03
CA HIS A 120 -16.60 -22.03 -0.90
C HIS A 120 -17.66 -22.12 0.24
N GLN A 121 -18.78 -21.42 0.11
CA GLN A 121 -19.82 -21.37 1.18
C GLN A 121 -20.52 -22.73 1.44
N VAL A 122 -20.38 -23.70 0.56
CA VAL A 122 -20.97 -25.03 0.77
C VAL A 122 -20.40 -25.67 2.03
N ASP A 123 -19.07 -25.65 2.19
CA ASP A 123 -18.37 -26.37 3.26
C ASP A 123 -17.83 -25.45 4.37
N ARG A 124 -17.91 -24.12 4.19
CA ARG A 124 -17.28 -23.14 5.08
C ARG A 124 -18.26 -22.06 5.51
N LYS A 125 -18.15 -21.63 6.76
CA LYS A 125 -18.80 -20.43 7.29
C LYS A 125 -17.78 -19.32 7.42
N TYR A 126 -17.96 -18.24 6.68
CA TYR A 126 -17.10 -17.06 6.70
C TYR A 126 -17.69 -15.94 7.54
N THR A 127 -16.82 -15.19 8.21
CA THR A 127 -17.09 -13.89 8.81
C THR A 127 -16.07 -12.90 8.28
N ILE A 128 -16.53 -11.81 7.69
CA ILE A 128 -15.66 -10.73 7.16
C ILE A 128 -15.86 -9.49 8.02
N ARG A 129 -14.77 -8.98 8.58
CA ARG A 129 -14.74 -7.70 9.29
C ARG A 129 -13.82 -6.73 8.59
N VAL A 130 -14.21 -5.47 8.61
CA VAL A 130 -13.49 -4.37 7.98
C VAL A 130 -13.19 -3.30 9.00
N SER A 131 -11.98 -2.78 8.97
CA SER A 131 -11.58 -1.57 9.68
C SER A 131 -10.86 -0.63 8.73
N PHE A 132 -11.03 0.68 8.94
CA PHE A 132 -10.41 1.69 8.12
C PHE A 132 -9.81 2.77 8.99
N LEU A 133 -8.50 2.95 8.92
CA LEU A 133 -7.76 3.88 9.77
C LEU A 133 -6.91 4.84 8.95
N GLU A 134 -6.59 5.97 9.56
CA GLU A 134 -5.65 6.96 9.07
C GLU A 134 -4.44 7.07 10.01
N ILE A 135 -3.24 7.20 9.43
CA ILE A 135 -2.05 7.62 10.15
C ILE A 135 -1.67 9.00 9.65
N TYR A 136 -1.86 10.00 10.50
CA TYR A 136 -1.54 11.37 10.21
C TYR A 136 -0.70 11.96 11.35
N ASN A 137 0.44 12.55 11.01
CA ASN A 137 1.35 13.16 12.00
C ASN A 137 1.71 12.21 13.17
N GLU A 138 1.95 10.91 12.89
CA GLU A 138 2.21 9.83 13.85
C GLU A 138 1.04 9.56 14.83
N ASN A 139 -0.16 10.05 14.55
CA ASN A 139 -1.39 9.71 15.26
C ASN A 139 -2.23 8.74 14.42
N ILE A 140 -2.87 7.79 15.08
CA ILE A 140 -3.78 6.85 14.44
C ILE A 140 -5.20 7.24 14.80
N LYS A 141 -6.06 7.36 13.77
CA LYS A 141 -7.49 7.67 13.91
C LYS A 141 -8.32 6.62 13.19
N ASP A 142 -9.50 6.35 13.74
CA ASP A 142 -10.51 5.55 13.09
C ASP A 142 -11.28 6.40 12.07
N LEU A 143 -11.38 5.92 10.83
CA LEU A 143 -12.11 6.61 9.76
C LEU A 143 -13.59 6.19 9.67
N ILE A 144 -13.97 5.09 10.33
CA ILE A 144 -15.36 4.59 10.37
C ILE A 144 -16.08 5.16 11.59
N MET A 145 -15.50 4.98 12.77
CA MET A 145 -16.05 5.50 14.03
C MET A 145 -15.27 6.74 14.44
N VAL A 146 -15.67 7.89 13.87
CA VAL A 146 -14.97 9.17 14.10
C VAL A 146 -15.05 9.56 15.56
N SER A 147 -13.90 9.70 16.20
CA SER A 147 -13.75 10.20 17.57
C SER A 147 -12.52 11.11 17.66
N ASN A 148 -12.44 11.91 18.71
CA ASN A 148 -11.26 12.74 19.00
C ASN A 148 -10.13 11.93 19.64
N GLU A 149 -10.31 10.64 19.86
CA GLU A 149 -9.33 9.78 20.50
C GLU A 149 -8.25 9.34 19.49
N VAL A 150 -7.00 9.39 19.95
CA VAL A 150 -5.86 8.85 19.20
C VAL A 150 -5.67 7.40 19.64
N LEU A 151 -5.65 6.51 18.67
CA LEU A 151 -5.50 5.08 18.90
C LEU A 151 -4.02 4.67 19.02
N ASP A 152 -3.76 3.63 19.82
CA ASP A 152 -2.43 3.11 20.02
C ASP A 152 -2.17 1.74 19.43
N LEU A 153 -0.93 1.53 18.93
CA LEU A 153 -0.47 0.23 18.49
C LEU A 153 -0.07 -0.65 19.68
N ARG A 154 -0.58 -1.89 19.67
CA ARG A 154 -0.20 -2.94 20.61
C ARG A 154 0.34 -4.16 19.88
N GLU A 155 1.16 -4.94 20.52
CA GLU A 155 1.60 -6.25 20.03
C GLU A 155 0.78 -7.32 20.78
N ASP A 156 -0.04 -8.04 20.05
CA ASP A 156 -0.79 -9.18 20.54
C ASP A 156 -0.04 -10.46 20.19
N PRO A 157 0.12 -11.42 21.12
CA PRO A 157 0.86 -12.66 20.87
C PRO A 157 0.28 -13.53 19.74
N ILE A 158 -1.04 -13.40 19.46
CA ILE A 158 -1.76 -14.20 18.47
C ILE A 158 -1.99 -13.40 17.19
N LYS A 159 -2.44 -12.14 17.32
CA LYS A 159 -2.83 -11.28 16.18
C LYS A 159 -1.68 -10.47 15.58
N GLY A 160 -0.49 -10.49 16.23
CA GLY A 160 0.63 -9.65 15.87
C GLY A 160 0.37 -8.18 16.20
N VAL A 161 0.87 -7.26 15.37
CA VAL A 161 0.63 -5.82 15.58
C VAL A 161 -0.81 -5.47 15.27
N CYS A 162 -1.50 -4.89 16.26
CA CYS A 162 -2.90 -4.46 16.17
C CYS A 162 -3.08 -3.04 16.72
N VAL A 163 -4.18 -2.39 16.34
CA VAL A 163 -4.57 -1.06 16.82
C VAL A 163 -5.64 -1.23 17.88
N ALA A 164 -5.32 -0.82 19.13
CA ALA A 164 -6.27 -0.93 20.24
C ALA A 164 -7.41 0.08 20.06
N GLY A 165 -8.65 -0.39 20.23
CA GLY A 165 -9.85 0.46 20.10
C GLY A 165 -10.31 0.74 18.67
N LEU A 166 -9.62 0.23 17.65
CA LEU A 166 -10.06 0.35 16.26
C LEU A 166 -11.35 -0.43 16.03
N SER A 167 -12.32 0.19 15.39
CA SER A 167 -13.59 -0.47 15.06
C SER A 167 -13.38 -1.55 13.99
N GLU A 168 -14.03 -2.68 14.21
CA GLU A 168 -14.12 -3.79 13.25
C GLU A 168 -15.60 -4.02 12.92
N ILE A 169 -16.03 -3.63 11.72
CA ILE A 169 -17.42 -3.74 11.28
C ILE A 169 -17.58 -5.04 10.49
N GLU A 170 -18.51 -5.89 10.94
CA GLU A 170 -18.90 -7.08 10.19
C GLU A 170 -19.70 -6.67 8.94
N VAL A 171 -19.35 -7.24 7.79
CA VAL A 171 -19.92 -6.89 6.49
C VAL A 171 -20.33 -8.14 5.74
N HIS A 172 -21.44 -8.05 5.02
CA HIS A 172 -22.07 -9.16 4.33
C HIS A 172 -22.08 -9.01 2.82
N THR A 173 -21.86 -7.80 2.32
CA THR A 173 -21.87 -7.50 0.88
C THR A 173 -20.70 -6.59 0.48
N PRO A 174 -20.25 -6.63 -0.78
CA PRO A 174 -19.24 -5.69 -1.29
C PRO A 174 -19.71 -4.23 -1.22
N ASP A 175 -21.01 -3.99 -1.37
CA ASP A 175 -21.60 -2.65 -1.41
C ASP A 175 -21.52 -1.96 -0.04
N GLU A 176 -21.74 -2.71 1.06
CA GLU A 176 -21.52 -2.20 2.42
C GLU A 176 -20.10 -1.69 2.63
N ILE A 177 -19.10 -2.39 2.06
CA ILE A 177 -17.71 -1.95 2.18
C ILE A 177 -17.45 -0.72 1.32
N PHE A 178 -18.08 -0.63 0.15
CA PHE A 178 -17.97 0.54 -0.69
C PHE A 178 -18.50 1.78 0.01
N GLU A 179 -19.65 1.68 0.69
CA GLU A 179 -20.21 2.76 1.51
C GLU A 179 -19.26 3.15 2.65
N LEU A 180 -18.68 2.17 3.36
CA LEU A 180 -17.69 2.42 4.41
C LEU A 180 -16.42 3.11 3.87
N LEU A 181 -15.96 2.74 2.68
CA LEU A 181 -14.82 3.37 2.02
C LEU A 181 -15.10 4.83 1.64
N ILE A 182 -16.28 5.10 1.04
CA ILE A 182 -16.71 6.48 0.71
C ILE A 182 -16.81 7.32 1.97
N TYR A 183 -17.48 6.78 3.00
CA TYR A 183 -17.66 7.47 4.27
C TYR A 183 -16.31 7.77 4.95
N GLY A 184 -15.45 6.77 5.10
CA GLY A 184 -14.13 6.94 5.70
C GLY A 184 -13.22 7.89 4.91
N ASN A 185 -13.29 7.85 3.58
CA ASN A 185 -12.51 8.78 2.76
C ASN A 185 -13.02 10.24 2.89
N ARG A 186 -14.32 10.46 3.06
CA ARG A 186 -14.87 11.79 3.41
C ARG A 186 -14.33 12.29 4.75
N ASN A 187 -14.28 11.42 5.76
CA ASN A 187 -13.72 11.75 7.08
C ASN A 187 -12.24 12.11 6.99
N ARG A 188 -11.47 11.38 6.18
CA ARG A 188 -10.05 11.67 5.87
C ARG A 188 -9.88 13.08 5.27
N THR A 189 -10.82 13.54 4.44
CA THR A 189 -10.73 14.82 3.74
C THR A 189 -11.32 15.99 4.52
N GLN A 190 -12.23 15.78 5.45
CA GLN A 190 -12.88 16.85 6.22
C GLN A 190 -11.96 17.59 7.19
N GLU A 191 -10.89 16.97 7.66
CA GLU A 191 -9.86 17.63 8.49
C GLU A 191 -8.88 18.49 7.66
N ALA A 192 -9.04 18.50 6.31
CA ALA A 192 -8.27 19.36 5.43
C ALA A 192 -8.74 20.82 5.54
N THR A 193 -7.86 21.72 5.97
CA THR A 193 -8.04 23.15 5.72
C THR A 193 -7.96 23.39 4.21
N GLU A 194 -8.76 24.35 3.66
CA GLU A 194 -8.92 24.64 2.22
C GLU A 194 -7.62 24.73 1.37
N ALA A 195 -6.48 24.85 2.01
CA ALA A 195 -5.16 24.97 1.36
C ALA A 195 -4.36 23.65 1.25
N ASN A 196 -4.85 22.52 1.81
CA ASN A 196 -4.03 21.29 1.90
C ASN A 196 -4.85 20.04 1.55
N GLN A 197 -4.47 19.33 0.49
CA GLN A 197 -4.99 18.00 0.19
C GLN A 197 -4.50 17.02 1.25
N THR A 198 -5.35 16.66 2.22
CA THR A 198 -5.00 15.76 3.34
C THR A 198 -4.55 14.39 2.85
N SER A 199 -5.12 13.88 1.76
CA SER A 199 -4.75 12.58 1.19
C SER A 199 -3.27 12.48 0.79
N SER A 200 -2.61 13.61 0.44
CA SER A 200 -1.18 13.61 0.15
C SER A 200 -0.29 13.54 1.39
N ARG A 201 -0.85 13.77 2.59
CA ARG A 201 -0.13 13.93 3.86
C ARG A 201 -0.43 12.88 4.90
N SER A 202 -1.40 12.01 4.66
CA SER A 202 -1.77 10.93 5.56
C SER A 202 -1.70 9.59 4.87
N HIS A 203 -1.51 8.52 5.65
CA HIS A 203 -1.59 7.15 5.17
C HIS A 203 -2.96 6.59 5.53
N ALA A 204 -3.69 6.07 4.55
CA ALA A 204 -4.96 5.40 4.79
C ALA A 204 -4.78 3.89 4.67
N VAL A 205 -5.28 3.15 5.66
CA VAL A 205 -5.14 1.69 5.76
C VAL A 205 -6.51 1.05 5.91
N LEU A 206 -6.96 0.35 4.88
CA LEU A 206 -8.11 -0.53 4.94
C LEU A 206 -7.63 -1.93 5.33
N GLN A 207 -8.19 -2.49 6.40
CA GLN A 207 -7.92 -3.85 6.82
C GLN A 207 -9.18 -4.69 6.69
N ILE A 208 -9.03 -5.87 6.10
CA ILE A 208 -10.08 -6.85 5.92
C ILE A 208 -9.62 -8.10 6.64
N ILE A 209 -10.40 -8.53 7.62
CA ILE A 209 -10.16 -9.74 8.38
C ILE A 209 -11.19 -10.77 7.93
N CYS A 210 -10.69 -11.88 7.41
CA CYS A 210 -11.50 -12.98 6.92
C CYS A 210 -11.31 -14.19 7.85
N GLU A 211 -12.32 -14.52 8.60
CA GLU A 211 -12.33 -15.72 9.45
C GLU A 211 -13.21 -16.78 8.82
N TYR A 212 -12.77 -18.03 8.85
CA TYR A 212 -13.62 -19.13 8.46
C TYR A 212 -13.48 -20.36 9.35
N LYS A 213 -14.60 -21.09 9.45
CA LYS A 213 -14.72 -22.40 10.08
C LYS A 213 -15.28 -23.38 9.07
N GLU A 214 -14.83 -24.62 9.12
CA GLU A 214 -15.48 -25.71 8.39
C GLU A 214 -16.80 -26.09 9.08
N LYS A 215 -17.86 -26.30 8.30
CA LYS A 215 -19.21 -26.56 8.87
C LYS A 215 -19.29 -27.90 9.60
N ASP A 216 -18.51 -28.89 9.13
CA ASP A 216 -18.51 -30.25 9.68
C ASP A 216 -17.39 -30.49 10.72
N ALA A 217 -16.71 -29.41 11.15
CA ALA A 217 -15.68 -29.49 12.19
C ALA A 217 -16.36 -29.90 13.53
N GLY A 218 -16.02 -31.08 14.03
CA GLY A 218 -16.49 -31.56 15.35
C GLY A 218 -16.01 -30.67 16.51
N ILE A 219 -15.95 -31.21 17.72
CA ILE A 219 -15.64 -30.49 18.98
C ILE A 219 -14.32 -29.70 18.93
N LYS A 220 -13.36 -30.07 18.06
CA LYS A 220 -12.13 -29.33 17.80
C LYS A 220 -12.28 -28.53 16.51
N SER A 221 -12.88 -27.36 16.60
CA SER A 221 -12.97 -26.46 15.43
C SER A 221 -11.77 -25.55 15.32
N GLU A 222 -11.03 -25.67 14.23
CA GLU A 222 -9.99 -24.71 13.84
C GLU A 222 -10.63 -23.49 13.19
N ILE A 223 -10.28 -22.29 13.69
CA ILE A 223 -10.61 -21.03 13.01
C ILE A 223 -9.38 -20.61 12.22
N LYS A 224 -9.56 -20.41 10.94
CA LYS A 224 -8.51 -19.87 10.07
C LYS A 224 -8.76 -18.40 9.84
N ILE A 225 -7.72 -17.58 10.01
CA ILE A 225 -7.80 -16.12 10.00
C ILE A 225 -6.84 -15.57 8.98
N GLY A 226 -7.36 -14.97 7.90
CA GLY A 226 -6.58 -14.23 6.92
C GLY A 226 -6.81 -12.73 7.08
N LYS A 227 -5.75 -11.94 6.98
CA LYS A 227 -5.79 -10.47 7.04
C LYS A 227 -5.28 -9.89 5.73
N LEU A 228 -6.07 -9.04 5.10
CA LEU A 228 -5.65 -8.26 3.93
C LEU A 228 -5.59 -6.79 4.29
N SER A 229 -4.42 -6.17 4.11
CA SER A 229 -4.23 -4.73 4.32
C SER A 229 -4.02 -4.05 2.98
N LEU A 230 -4.85 -3.05 2.66
CA LEU A 230 -4.78 -2.24 1.45
C LEU A 230 -4.46 -0.80 1.85
N ILE A 231 -3.32 -0.26 1.37
CA ILE A 231 -2.72 0.94 1.94
C ILE A 231 -2.45 1.99 0.87
N ASP A 232 -3.06 3.17 1.03
CA ASP A 232 -2.75 4.38 0.28
C ASP A 232 -1.79 5.24 1.10
N LEU A 233 -0.52 5.27 0.70
CA LEU A 233 0.51 6.01 1.42
C LEU A 233 0.50 7.50 1.07
N ALA A 234 0.94 8.35 2.00
CA ALA A 234 1.25 9.76 1.75
C ALA A 234 2.30 9.94 0.63
N GLY A 235 2.47 11.15 0.16
CA GLY A 235 3.46 11.49 -0.85
C GLY A 235 4.89 11.28 -0.37
N SER A 236 5.75 10.68 -1.21
CA SER A 236 7.14 10.33 -0.88
C SER A 236 8.14 11.47 -1.13
N GLU A 237 7.70 12.61 -1.64
CA GLU A 237 8.51 13.80 -1.88
C GLU A 237 9.05 14.41 -0.58
N ARG A 238 10.21 15.06 -0.67
CA ARG A 238 10.83 15.70 0.51
C ARG A 238 10.12 17.00 0.89
N ALA A 239 9.85 17.19 2.19
CA ALA A 239 9.23 18.42 2.74
C ALA A 239 10.00 19.71 2.38
N ALA A 240 11.29 19.64 2.14
CA ALA A 240 12.11 20.79 1.75
C ALA A 240 11.64 21.45 0.43
N LYS A 241 10.97 20.72 -0.46
CA LYS A 241 10.42 21.26 -1.72
C LYS A 241 9.14 22.08 -1.52
N THR A 242 8.49 22.00 -0.35
CA THR A 242 7.14 22.58 -0.14
C THR A 242 7.13 23.99 0.46
N GLY A 243 8.29 24.60 0.80
CA GLY A 243 8.39 25.99 1.30
C GLY A 243 7.65 26.26 2.63
N ASN A 244 7.29 25.24 3.37
CA ASN A 244 6.47 25.33 4.59
C ASN A 244 7.25 25.93 5.77
N ARG A 245 6.59 26.77 6.61
CA ARG A 245 7.13 27.38 7.84
C ARG A 245 6.24 27.07 9.05
N GLY A 246 6.82 27.05 10.26
CA GLY A 246 6.10 26.89 11.53
C GLY A 246 5.51 25.47 11.71
N LEU A 247 4.27 25.37 12.19
CA LEU A 247 3.58 24.09 12.46
C LEU A 247 3.52 23.16 11.24
N ARG A 248 3.40 23.73 10.03
CA ARG A 248 3.42 22.97 8.76
C ARG A 248 4.77 22.30 8.46
N MET A 249 5.85 22.88 8.97
CA MET A 249 7.20 22.29 8.87
C MET A 249 7.31 21.04 9.74
N ILE A 250 6.75 21.06 10.95
CA ILE A 250 6.73 19.92 11.88
C ILE A 250 5.85 18.80 11.31
N GLU A 251 4.68 19.13 10.78
CA GLU A 251 3.79 18.18 10.08
C GLU A 251 4.51 17.49 8.91
N GLY A 252 5.10 18.27 8.01
CA GLY A 252 5.86 17.75 6.88
C GLY A 252 7.06 16.89 7.32
N ALA A 253 7.70 17.23 8.42
CA ALA A 253 8.80 16.45 9.00
C ALA A 253 8.31 15.06 9.51
N ASN A 254 7.13 15.00 10.13
CA ASN A 254 6.59 13.73 10.64
C ASN A 254 6.06 12.82 9.52
N ILE A 255 5.47 13.37 8.46
CA ILE A 255 5.08 12.61 7.27
C ILE A 255 6.33 12.01 6.61
N ASN A 256 7.37 12.83 6.41
CA ASN A 256 8.63 12.35 5.87
C ASN A 256 9.34 11.34 6.78
N LYS A 257 9.19 11.47 8.11
CA LYS A 257 9.73 10.53 9.08
C LYS A 257 9.17 9.12 8.86
N SER A 258 7.85 8.99 8.68
CA SER A 258 7.21 7.68 8.46
C SER A 258 7.69 7.02 7.17
N LEU A 259 7.78 7.78 6.07
CA LEU A 259 8.24 7.26 4.78
C LEU A 259 9.75 7.04 4.74
N LEU A 260 10.55 7.87 5.43
CA LEU A 260 11.98 7.65 5.60
C LEU A 260 12.24 6.37 6.43
N ALA A 261 11.48 6.16 7.52
CA ALA A 261 11.56 4.94 8.31
C ALA A 261 11.20 3.70 7.47
N LEU A 262 10.15 3.80 6.62
CA LEU A 262 9.79 2.75 5.67
C LEU A 262 10.94 2.45 4.71
N GLY A 263 11.53 3.49 4.11
CA GLY A 263 12.67 3.35 3.22
C GLY A 263 13.89 2.70 3.91
N ASN A 264 14.17 3.07 5.16
CA ASN A 264 15.25 2.49 5.96
C ASN A 264 14.97 1.00 6.24
N CYS A 265 13.74 0.63 6.62
CA CYS A 265 13.37 -0.78 6.80
C CYS A 265 13.56 -1.59 5.52
N ILE A 266 13.10 -1.09 4.36
CA ILE A 266 13.28 -1.74 3.04
C ILE A 266 14.76 -1.91 2.72
N ASN A 267 15.58 -0.87 2.95
CA ASN A 267 17.02 -0.92 2.68
C ASN A 267 17.71 -1.98 3.55
N MET A 268 17.43 -2.00 4.86
CA MET A 268 18.05 -2.96 5.78
C MET A 268 17.58 -4.39 5.54
N LEU A 269 16.31 -4.60 5.21
CA LEU A 269 15.80 -5.91 4.81
C LEU A 269 16.47 -6.42 3.53
N HIS A 270 16.62 -5.55 2.54
CA HIS A 270 17.34 -5.86 1.30
C HIS A 270 18.81 -6.22 1.56
N GLU A 271 19.52 -5.44 2.37
CA GLU A 271 20.91 -5.73 2.74
C GLU A 271 21.05 -7.04 3.51
N ASN A 272 20.16 -7.30 4.48
CA ASN A 272 20.14 -8.55 5.23
C ASN A 272 19.98 -9.76 4.31
N ASN A 273 19.10 -9.66 3.32
CA ASN A 273 18.88 -10.73 2.35
C ASN A 273 20.09 -10.98 1.45
N ILE A 274 20.77 -9.92 0.96
CA ILE A 274 21.94 -10.06 0.09
C ILE A 274 23.14 -10.64 0.88
N LYS A 275 23.36 -10.12 2.10
CA LYS A 275 24.51 -10.49 2.93
C LYS A 275 24.28 -11.72 3.80
N ASN A 276 23.09 -12.34 3.75
CA ASN A 276 22.65 -13.41 4.67
C ASN A 276 22.88 -13.04 6.13
N GLN A 277 22.58 -11.79 6.50
CA GLN A 277 22.71 -11.24 7.84
C GLN A 277 21.34 -11.06 8.48
N SER A 278 21.29 -11.03 9.82
CA SER A 278 20.08 -10.76 10.61
C SER A 278 20.29 -9.50 11.47
N ASN A 279 20.58 -8.36 10.80
CA ASN A 279 20.70 -7.10 11.50
C ASN A 279 19.33 -6.61 11.95
N TYR A 280 19.30 -5.84 13.03
CA TYR A 280 18.10 -5.22 13.56
C TYR A 280 17.43 -4.30 12.51
N ILE A 281 16.11 -4.44 12.34
CA ILE A 281 15.29 -3.59 11.46
C ILE A 281 14.51 -2.60 12.33
N PRO A 282 14.62 -1.28 12.06
CA PRO A 282 14.05 -0.24 12.93
C PRO A 282 12.54 -0.02 12.70
N PHE A 283 11.73 -1.07 12.83
CA PHE A 283 10.26 -0.95 12.66
C PHE A 283 9.61 0.00 13.67
N ARG A 284 10.27 0.29 14.81
CA ARG A 284 9.70 1.15 15.86
C ARG A 284 9.86 2.63 15.60
N ASP A 285 10.55 3.03 14.53
CA ASP A 285 10.82 4.44 14.23
C ASP A 285 9.58 5.23 13.78
N SER A 286 8.50 4.55 13.33
CA SER A 286 7.22 5.18 13.03
C SER A 286 6.04 4.25 13.32
N LYS A 287 4.84 4.83 13.50
CA LYS A 287 3.59 4.05 13.63
C LYS A 287 3.33 3.23 12.35
N LEU A 288 3.62 3.80 11.17
CA LEU A 288 3.49 3.11 9.89
C LEU A 288 4.36 1.85 9.82
N THR A 289 5.66 1.96 10.10
CA THR A 289 6.58 0.82 10.02
C THR A 289 6.30 -0.23 11.07
N ARG A 290 5.81 0.15 12.25
CA ARG A 290 5.32 -0.81 13.25
C ARG A 290 4.10 -1.60 12.73
N LEU A 291 3.13 -0.90 12.12
CA LEU A 291 1.95 -1.54 11.54
C LEU A 291 2.31 -2.48 10.39
N LEU A 292 3.33 -2.10 9.60
CA LEU A 292 3.82 -2.86 8.44
C LEU A 292 4.89 -3.91 8.78
N LYS A 293 5.22 -4.12 10.05
CA LYS A 293 6.30 -5.05 10.47
C LYS A 293 6.15 -6.43 9.83
N ASP A 294 4.96 -7.03 9.96
CA ASP A 294 4.69 -8.36 9.39
C ASP A 294 4.61 -8.34 7.85
N SER A 295 4.17 -7.22 7.28
CA SER A 295 4.07 -7.03 5.82
C SER A 295 5.44 -6.94 5.14
N LEU A 296 6.45 -6.37 5.80
CA LEU A 296 7.76 -6.11 5.20
C LEU A 296 8.75 -7.25 5.38
N GLY A 297 8.61 -8.09 6.41
CA GLY A 297 9.62 -9.14 6.64
C GLY A 297 9.12 -10.30 7.50
N GLY A 298 7.80 -10.38 7.74
CA GLY A 298 7.17 -11.41 8.57
C GLY A 298 6.26 -12.36 7.79
N ASN A 299 5.16 -12.75 8.44
CA ASN A 299 4.17 -13.69 7.91
C ASN A 299 3.14 -12.98 7.02
N CYS A 300 3.55 -12.52 5.83
CA CYS A 300 2.65 -11.79 4.92
C CYS A 300 3.11 -11.91 3.46
N ARG A 301 2.17 -12.02 2.53
CA ARG A 301 2.42 -11.82 1.08
C ARG A 301 2.25 -10.35 0.77
N THR A 302 3.29 -9.68 0.28
CA THR A 302 3.27 -8.24 0.10
C THR A 302 3.48 -7.85 -1.35
N VAL A 303 2.64 -6.95 -1.83
CA VAL A 303 2.75 -6.30 -3.12
C VAL A 303 2.98 -4.80 -2.91
N MET A 304 4.03 -4.27 -3.51
CA MET A 304 4.31 -2.84 -3.58
C MET A 304 3.95 -2.33 -4.98
N ILE A 305 3.06 -1.38 -5.07
CA ILE A 305 2.74 -0.67 -6.31
C ILE A 305 3.48 0.65 -6.30
N ALA A 306 4.49 0.77 -7.15
CA ALA A 306 5.29 1.97 -7.28
C ALA A 306 4.65 2.90 -8.32
N ASN A 307 4.05 4.00 -7.84
CA ASN A 307 3.46 5.02 -8.69
C ASN A 307 4.50 6.10 -9.00
N ILE A 308 4.73 6.38 -10.27
CA ILE A 308 5.71 7.35 -10.74
C ILE A 308 5.07 8.39 -11.66
N ALA A 309 5.65 9.58 -11.72
CA ALA A 309 5.28 10.62 -12.67
C ALA A 309 6.31 10.68 -13.82
N PRO A 310 5.86 10.62 -15.09
CA PRO A 310 6.77 10.57 -16.22
C PRO A 310 7.39 11.92 -16.61
N SER A 311 6.97 13.03 -15.98
CA SER A 311 7.43 14.38 -16.28
C SER A 311 8.89 14.62 -15.86
N SER A 312 9.65 15.37 -16.66
CA SER A 312 11.05 15.72 -16.41
C SER A 312 11.29 16.47 -15.10
N SER A 313 10.33 17.30 -14.65
CA SER A 313 10.41 18.00 -13.36
C SER A 313 10.40 17.04 -12.16
N ASN A 314 9.93 15.83 -12.33
CA ASN A 314 9.76 14.81 -11.29
C ASN A 314 10.89 13.74 -11.30
N TYR A 315 11.97 13.96 -12.06
CA TYR A 315 13.04 12.97 -12.25
C TYR A 315 13.59 12.39 -10.95
N GLU A 316 13.93 13.23 -9.96
CA GLU A 316 14.52 12.76 -8.71
C GLU A 316 13.55 11.90 -7.89
N ASP A 317 12.27 12.30 -7.78
CA ASP A 317 11.27 11.58 -7.00
C ASP A 317 10.89 10.26 -7.68
N THR A 318 10.77 10.26 -9.02
CA THR A 318 10.59 9.06 -9.83
C THR A 318 11.77 8.11 -9.68
N HIS A 319 13.01 8.62 -9.77
CA HIS A 319 14.22 7.82 -9.60
C HIS A 319 14.30 7.19 -8.21
N ASN A 320 13.99 7.94 -7.14
CA ASN A 320 13.97 7.43 -5.78
C ASN A 320 12.90 6.34 -5.60
N THR A 321 11.70 6.56 -6.14
CA THR A 321 10.61 5.57 -6.11
C THR A 321 11.02 4.26 -6.78
N LEU A 322 11.60 4.32 -7.98
CA LEU A 322 12.10 3.13 -8.70
C LEU A 322 13.23 2.42 -7.95
N LYS A 323 14.14 3.16 -7.32
CA LYS A 323 15.18 2.56 -6.46
C LYS A 323 14.60 1.81 -5.27
N TYR A 324 13.61 2.39 -4.57
CA TYR A 324 12.98 1.72 -3.43
C TYR A 324 12.22 0.48 -3.87
N ALA A 325 11.45 0.56 -4.95
CA ALA A 325 10.75 -0.60 -5.52
C ALA A 325 11.73 -1.71 -5.93
N ASN A 326 12.86 -1.35 -6.58
CA ASN A 326 13.89 -2.32 -6.97
C ASN A 326 14.56 -3.02 -5.78
N ARG A 327 14.63 -2.38 -4.62
CA ARG A 327 15.12 -3.01 -3.38
C ARG A 327 14.03 -3.87 -2.73
N ALA A 328 12.79 -3.36 -2.69
CA ALA A 328 11.67 -4.06 -2.08
C ALA A 328 11.37 -5.42 -2.72
N LYS A 329 11.52 -5.57 -4.05
CA LYS A 329 11.28 -6.83 -4.76
C LYS A 329 12.16 -8.00 -4.28
N ASN A 330 13.30 -7.72 -3.63
CA ASN A 330 14.20 -8.75 -3.12
C ASN A 330 13.93 -9.14 -1.66
N ILE A 331 12.95 -8.53 -1.01
CA ILE A 331 12.60 -8.86 0.38
C ILE A 331 11.90 -10.22 0.39
N LYS A 332 12.43 -11.12 1.21
CA LYS A 332 11.84 -12.45 1.41
C LYS A 332 10.95 -12.44 2.63
N THR A 333 9.76 -13.04 2.52
CA THR A 333 8.81 -13.23 3.61
C THR A 333 8.57 -14.72 3.84
N ASN A 334 8.31 -15.11 5.10
CA ASN A 334 7.99 -16.49 5.44
C ASN A 334 6.49 -16.61 5.70
N VAL A 335 5.75 -17.00 4.66
CA VAL A 335 4.29 -17.01 4.67
C VAL A 335 3.76 -18.32 5.25
N GLN A 336 3.02 -18.22 6.35
CA GLN A 336 2.37 -19.34 7.03
C GLN A 336 0.87 -19.06 7.19
N ARG A 337 0.09 -20.13 7.23
CA ARG A 337 -1.36 -20.05 7.49
C ARG A 337 -1.59 -19.75 8.98
N ASN A 338 -2.49 -18.81 9.28
CA ASN A 338 -2.88 -18.53 10.65
C ASN A 338 -4.06 -19.45 11.04
N VAL A 339 -3.84 -20.26 12.06
CA VAL A 339 -4.83 -21.20 12.58
C VAL A 339 -4.98 -20.96 14.09
N LEU A 340 -6.20 -20.72 14.53
CA LEU A 340 -6.56 -20.62 15.94
C LEU A 340 -7.29 -21.90 16.35
N ASN A 341 -6.71 -22.66 17.26
CA ASN A 341 -7.34 -23.81 17.86
C ASN A 341 -8.28 -23.36 18.97
N VAL A 342 -9.58 -23.59 18.82
CA VAL A 342 -10.57 -23.31 19.84
C VAL A 342 -10.85 -24.59 20.61
N GLU A 343 -10.25 -24.72 21.80
CA GLU A 343 -10.67 -25.73 22.75
C GLU A 343 -11.96 -25.24 23.43
N HIS A 344 -13.09 -25.86 23.12
CA HIS A 344 -14.30 -25.65 23.89
C HIS A 344 -14.10 -26.34 25.25
N HIS A 345 -13.80 -25.54 26.28
CA HIS A 345 -14.00 -26.01 27.63
C HIS A 345 -15.50 -26.22 27.85
N ILE A 346 -15.93 -27.48 27.86
CA ILE A 346 -17.26 -27.86 28.32
C ILE A 346 -17.17 -27.74 29.85
N SER A 347 -17.74 -26.64 30.38
CA SER A 347 -18.01 -26.49 31.80
C SER A 347 -19.38 -27.05 32.13
#